data_27e76c9365a558564f215a4f11b46afa
#
_entry.id   27e76c9365a558564f215a4f11b46afa
#
_cell.length_a   1.000
_cell.length_b   1.000
_cell.length_c   1.000
_cell.angle_alpha   90.00
_cell.angle_beta   90.00
_cell.angle_gamma   90.00
#
_symmetry.space_group_name_H-M   'P 1'
#
loop_
_entity.id
_entity.type
_entity.pdbx_description
1 polymer ?
#
loop_
_entity_poly.entity_id
_entity_poly.type
_entity_poly.pdbx_seq_one_letter_code
_entity_poly.pdbx_strand_id
1 'polypeptide(L)'
;MSLLLQITIFLGASLVLVPLLKRFGIATVLGYLFTGILLGPSVFNIASDPDDIQDLAEYGVVFLMFIIGLELRPQRLWQMRKPIFVLGSLQVGITGVLLAILAFFALQQGIASSVVIGFALALSSTSFVLQMLQEKQELSSSYGQQSFSILLFQDIAAIPLIAIIPMLAGAESTHHGIAYFAAIIATFSGLFLFSRYLMRPFFRFVSKSGAHELITAVGLFIVLGVVSIMDVL
;
A
#
# COMPACT_ATOMS: atom_id res chain seq x y z
N MET A 1 -28.27 -1.05 6.05
CA MET A 1 -27.98 -2.17 6.99
C MET A 1 -26.95 -1.66 8.02
N SER A 2 -26.90 -2.26 9.24
CA SER A 2 -25.82 -1.86 10.15
C SER A 2 -24.46 -2.34 9.62
N LEU A 3 -23.39 -1.54 9.82
CA LEU A 3 -22.03 -1.88 9.41
C LEU A 3 -21.58 -3.26 9.94
N LEU A 4 -21.95 -3.57 11.18
CA LEU A 4 -21.66 -4.85 11.82
C LEU A 4 -22.26 -6.05 11.06
N LEU A 5 -23.49 -5.91 10.58
CA LEU A 5 -24.16 -6.96 9.81
C LEU A 5 -23.51 -7.13 8.43
N GLN A 6 -23.14 -6.04 7.77
CA GLN A 6 -22.41 -6.06 6.50
C GLN A 6 -21.07 -6.80 6.66
N ILE A 7 -20.25 -6.41 7.65
CA ILE A 7 -18.99 -7.09 7.95
C ILE A 7 -19.20 -8.59 8.22
N THR A 8 -20.24 -8.94 8.99
CA THR A 8 -20.54 -10.35 9.30
C THR A 8 -20.88 -11.15 8.04
N ILE A 9 -21.67 -10.56 7.12
CA ILE A 9 -22.02 -11.21 5.85
C ILE A 9 -20.78 -11.35 4.95
N PHE A 10 -19.95 -10.30 4.85
CA PHE A 10 -18.70 -10.37 4.07
C PHE A 10 -17.75 -11.44 4.60
N LEU A 11 -17.57 -11.52 5.92
CA LEU A 11 -16.75 -12.56 6.55
C LEU A 11 -17.34 -13.94 6.30
N GLY A 12 -18.65 -14.13 6.52
CA GLY A 12 -19.32 -15.42 6.31
C GLY A 12 -19.22 -15.89 4.86
N ALA A 13 -19.47 -15.01 3.89
CA ALA A 13 -19.34 -15.34 2.47
C ALA A 13 -17.89 -15.65 2.09
N SER A 14 -16.93 -14.89 2.60
CA SER A 14 -15.51 -15.11 2.36
C SER A 14 -15.05 -16.47 2.90
N LEU A 15 -15.51 -16.87 4.10
CA LEU A 15 -15.19 -18.16 4.70
C LEU A 15 -15.68 -19.35 3.86
N VAL A 16 -16.69 -19.15 3.03
CA VAL A 16 -17.23 -20.19 2.15
C VAL A 16 -16.62 -20.10 0.75
N LEU A 17 -16.66 -18.92 0.14
CA LEU A 17 -16.26 -18.72 -1.25
C LEU A 17 -14.76 -18.82 -1.47
N VAL A 18 -13.96 -18.25 -0.58
CA VAL A 18 -12.50 -18.25 -0.76
C VAL A 18 -11.92 -19.67 -0.74
N PRO A 19 -12.22 -20.55 0.22
CA PRO A 19 -11.74 -21.92 0.18
C PRO A 19 -12.27 -22.72 -1.02
N LEU A 20 -13.51 -22.43 -1.46
CA LEU A 20 -14.08 -23.07 -2.64
C LEU A 20 -13.29 -22.68 -3.90
N LEU A 21 -13.03 -21.40 -4.12
CA LEU A 21 -12.25 -20.90 -5.25
C LEU A 21 -10.79 -21.35 -5.21
N LYS A 22 -10.21 -21.46 -4.01
CA LYS A 22 -8.85 -22.00 -3.82
C LYS A 22 -8.73 -23.46 -4.27
N ARG A 23 -9.77 -24.27 -4.16
CA ARG A 23 -9.79 -25.64 -4.72
C ARG A 23 -9.66 -25.67 -6.24
N PHE A 24 -10.08 -24.62 -6.92
CA PHE A 24 -9.92 -24.45 -8.36
C PHE A 24 -8.60 -23.76 -8.76
N GLY A 25 -7.65 -23.61 -7.82
CA GLY A 25 -6.35 -22.99 -8.07
C GLY A 25 -6.36 -21.47 -8.10
N ILE A 26 -7.46 -20.84 -7.70
CA ILE A 26 -7.58 -19.36 -7.65
C ILE A 26 -6.90 -18.86 -6.37
N ALA A 27 -6.04 -17.82 -6.51
CA ALA A 27 -5.37 -17.20 -5.38
C ALA A 27 -6.40 -16.61 -4.39
N THR A 28 -6.10 -16.68 -3.09
CA THR A 28 -6.98 -16.23 -2.00
C THR A 28 -7.45 -14.79 -2.20
N VAL A 29 -6.55 -13.90 -2.63
CA VAL A 29 -6.90 -12.48 -2.88
C VAL A 29 -7.96 -12.33 -3.97
N LEU A 30 -7.86 -13.11 -5.05
CA LEU A 30 -8.89 -13.12 -6.10
C LEU A 30 -10.22 -13.67 -5.57
N GLY A 31 -10.17 -14.61 -4.63
CA GLY A 31 -11.35 -15.10 -3.92
C GLY A 31 -12.06 -14.00 -3.13
N TYR A 32 -11.31 -13.14 -2.44
CA TYR A 32 -11.87 -11.97 -1.74
C TYR A 32 -12.46 -10.96 -2.72
N LEU A 33 -11.77 -10.65 -3.81
CA LEU A 33 -12.28 -9.74 -4.85
C LEU A 33 -13.59 -10.27 -5.44
N PHE A 34 -13.64 -11.55 -5.77
CA PHE A 34 -14.85 -12.18 -6.29
C PHE A 34 -16.00 -12.12 -5.28
N THR A 35 -15.72 -12.37 -4.01
CA THR A 35 -16.71 -12.23 -2.93
C THR A 35 -17.22 -10.78 -2.83
N GLY A 36 -16.32 -9.81 -2.93
CA GLY A 36 -16.67 -8.38 -2.93
C GLY A 36 -17.58 -8.00 -4.10
N ILE A 37 -17.29 -8.49 -5.30
CA ILE A 37 -18.14 -8.25 -6.49
C ILE A 37 -19.53 -8.86 -6.31
N LEU A 38 -19.61 -10.09 -5.79
CA LEU A 38 -20.89 -10.75 -5.56
C LEU A 38 -21.77 -10.02 -4.53
N LEU A 39 -21.16 -9.60 -3.41
CA LEU A 39 -21.89 -8.94 -2.32
C LEU A 39 -22.06 -7.43 -2.55
N GLY A 40 -21.32 -6.88 -3.50
CA GLY A 40 -21.36 -5.48 -3.87
C GLY A 40 -22.67 -5.02 -4.52
N PRO A 41 -22.75 -3.72 -4.82
CA PRO A 41 -23.98 -3.10 -5.35
C PRO A 41 -24.39 -3.65 -6.71
N SER A 42 -23.45 -4.25 -7.46
CA SER A 42 -23.70 -4.74 -8.81
C SER A 42 -24.46 -6.08 -8.88
N VAL A 43 -24.43 -6.90 -7.80
CA VAL A 43 -25.04 -8.25 -7.80
C VAL A 43 -26.06 -8.38 -6.66
N PHE A 44 -25.64 -8.53 -5.43
CA PHE A 44 -26.55 -8.73 -4.31
C PHE A 44 -26.91 -7.44 -3.56
N ASN A 45 -26.23 -6.34 -3.84
CA ASN A 45 -26.47 -5.03 -3.23
C ASN A 45 -26.54 -5.06 -1.68
N ILE A 46 -25.69 -5.88 -1.06
CA ILE A 46 -25.61 -6.01 0.41
C ILE A 46 -24.81 -4.84 0.97
N ALA A 47 -23.73 -4.44 0.28
CA ALA A 47 -22.98 -3.21 0.54
C ALA A 47 -23.66 -2.05 -0.16
N SER A 48 -24.67 -1.46 0.47
CA SER A 48 -25.41 -0.33 -0.10
C SER A 48 -24.64 0.97 -0.02
N ASP A 49 -23.72 1.09 0.92
CA ASP A 49 -22.84 2.25 1.09
C ASP A 49 -21.38 1.75 1.08
N PRO A 50 -20.67 1.93 -0.05
CA PRO A 50 -19.30 1.46 -0.19
C PRO A 50 -18.31 2.29 0.63
N ASP A 51 -18.63 3.54 0.99
CA ASP A 51 -17.70 4.47 1.65
C ASP A 51 -17.31 3.97 3.04
N ASP A 52 -18.28 3.55 3.86
CA ASP A 52 -18.01 3.00 5.21
C ASP A 52 -17.10 1.74 5.17
N ILE A 53 -17.25 0.93 4.11
CA ILE A 53 -16.45 -0.30 3.94
C ILE A 53 -15.06 0.06 3.42
N GLN A 54 -14.95 1.07 2.59
CA GLN A 54 -13.68 1.55 2.05
C GLN A 54 -12.79 2.07 3.18
N ASP A 55 -13.32 2.93 4.05
CA ASP A 55 -12.57 3.45 5.20
C ASP A 55 -12.02 2.32 6.08
N LEU A 56 -12.86 1.31 6.37
CA LEU A 56 -12.43 0.15 7.15
C LEU A 56 -11.34 -0.67 6.42
N ALA A 57 -11.47 -0.81 5.10
CA ALA A 57 -10.50 -1.52 4.28
C ALA A 57 -9.14 -0.79 4.24
N GLU A 58 -9.14 0.54 4.17
CA GLU A 58 -7.92 1.36 4.21
C GLU A 58 -7.15 1.13 5.52
N TYR A 59 -7.82 1.11 6.67
CA TYR A 59 -7.18 0.74 7.93
C TYR A 59 -6.60 -0.68 7.88
N GLY A 60 -7.32 -1.64 7.27
CA GLY A 60 -6.84 -3.00 7.10
C GLY A 60 -5.54 -3.09 6.28
N VAL A 61 -5.44 -2.33 5.19
CA VAL A 61 -4.23 -2.24 4.36
C VAL A 61 -3.07 -1.62 5.14
N VAL A 62 -3.32 -0.55 5.88
CA VAL A 62 -2.30 0.10 6.72
C VAL A 62 -1.76 -0.86 7.77
N PHE A 63 -2.65 -1.65 8.42
CA PHE A 63 -2.22 -2.70 9.37
C PHE A 63 -1.39 -3.79 8.70
N LEU A 64 -1.79 -4.25 7.53
CA LEU A 64 -1.04 -5.24 6.77
C LEU A 64 0.37 -4.73 6.46
N MET A 65 0.48 -3.50 5.97
CA MET A 65 1.77 -2.86 5.67
C MET A 65 2.63 -2.69 6.92
N PHE A 66 2.02 -2.35 8.06
CA PHE A 66 2.73 -2.26 9.34
C PHE A 66 3.29 -3.61 9.79
N ILE A 67 2.50 -4.70 9.70
CA ILE A 67 2.95 -6.05 10.06
C ILE A 67 4.13 -6.45 9.17
N ILE A 68 4.03 -6.25 7.85
CA ILE A 68 5.11 -6.53 6.91
C ILE A 68 6.35 -5.68 7.24
N GLY A 69 6.14 -4.40 7.57
CA GLY A 69 7.22 -3.50 8.00
C GLY A 69 7.95 -3.96 9.25
N LEU A 70 7.24 -4.57 10.22
CA LEU A 70 7.84 -5.14 11.44
C LEU A 70 8.73 -6.37 11.15
N GLU A 71 8.39 -7.17 10.14
CA GLU A 71 9.18 -8.32 9.71
C GLU A 71 10.48 -7.93 9.01
N LEU A 72 10.55 -6.68 8.51
CA LEU A 72 11.70 -6.19 7.75
C LEU A 72 12.83 -5.74 8.67
N ARG A 73 13.99 -6.39 8.54
CA ARG A 73 15.22 -6.00 9.24
C ARG A 73 15.90 -4.85 8.46
N PRO A 74 16.21 -3.71 9.10
CA PRO A 74 16.87 -2.58 8.44
C PRO A 74 18.19 -2.94 7.75
N GLN A 75 18.94 -3.90 8.31
CA GLN A 75 20.19 -4.39 7.73
C GLN A 75 19.95 -5.08 6.38
N ARG A 76 18.83 -5.83 6.26
CA ARG A 76 18.45 -6.51 5.02
C ARG A 76 18.06 -5.50 3.94
N LEU A 77 17.31 -4.48 4.30
CA LEU A 77 16.95 -3.37 3.39
C LEU A 77 18.20 -2.67 2.86
N TRP A 78 19.17 -2.41 3.72
CA TRP A 78 20.43 -1.80 3.32
C TRP A 78 21.23 -2.66 2.34
N GLN A 79 21.24 -3.97 2.54
CA GLN A 79 21.88 -4.92 1.61
C GLN A 79 21.16 -4.96 0.25
N MET A 80 19.84 -4.78 0.25
CA MET A 80 19.01 -4.78 -0.95
C MET A 80 18.96 -3.42 -1.69
N ARG A 81 19.66 -2.38 -1.22
CA ARG A 81 19.61 -1.04 -1.84
C ARG A 81 19.92 -1.04 -3.35
N LYS A 82 20.92 -1.83 -3.80
CA LYS A 82 21.24 -1.92 -5.23
C LYS A 82 20.08 -2.51 -6.05
N PRO A 83 19.55 -3.71 -5.76
CA PRO A 83 18.38 -4.21 -6.46
C PRO A 83 17.16 -3.28 -6.35
N ILE A 84 16.90 -2.63 -5.20
CA ILE A 84 15.79 -1.69 -5.06
C ILE A 84 15.89 -0.58 -6.11
N PHE A 85 17.00 0.13 -6.16
CA PHE A 85 17.15 1.26 -7.07
C PHE A 85 17.38 0.84 -8.52
N VAL A 86 18.10 -0.25 -8.82
CA VAL A 86 18.37 -0.67 -10.19
C VAL A 86 17.15 -1.37 -10.79
N LEU A 87 16.63 -2.41 -10.15
CA LEU A 87 15.48 -3.14 -10.71
C LEU A 87 14.22 -2.30 -10.69
N GLY A 88 13.99 -1.55 -9.61
CA GLY A 88 12.82 -0.71 -9.48
C GLY A 88 12.81 0.42 -10.50
N SER A 89 13.90 1.16 -10.67
CA SER A 89 13.96 2.24 -11.64
C SER A 89 13.85 1.74 -13.10
N LEU A 90 14.47 0.59 -13.41
CA LEU A 90 14.33 -0.04 -14.72
C LEU A 90 12.89 -0.48 -14.97
N GLN A 91 12.25 -1.13 -14.00
CA GLN A 91 10.86 -1.57 -14.14
C GLN A 91 9.92 -0.37 -14.31
N VAL A 92 9.94 0.61 -13.41
CA VAL A 92 9.07 1.80 -13.48
C VAL A 92 9.36 2.59 -14.75
N GLY A 93 10.63 2.81 -15.09
CA GLY A 93 11.03 3.57 -16.28
C GLY A 93 10.60 2.91 -17.57
N ILE A 94 10.97 1.64 -17.78
CA ILE A 94 10.67 0.93 -19.03
C ILE A 94 9.16 0.71 -19.16
N THR A 95 8.50 0.20 -18.11
CA THR A 95 7.08 -0.07 -18.15
C THR A 95 6.27 1.22 -18.27
N GLY A 96 6.64 2.27 -17.53
CA GLY A 96 5.98 3.56 -17.57
C GLY A 96 6.06 4.20 -18.96
N VAL A 97 7.25 4.19 -19.58
CA VAL A 97 7.43 4.72 -20.96
C VAL A 97 6.63 3.90 -21.98
N LEU A 98 6.70 2.58 -21.93
CA LEU A 98 5.95 1.72 -22.86
C LEU A 98 4.43 1.93 -22.72
N LEU A 99 3.92 2.00 -21.50
CA LEU A 99 2.50 2.27 -21.25
C LEU A 99 2.10 3.70 -21.61
N ALA A 100 2.98 4.68 -21.43
CA ALA A 100 2.74 6.06 -21.87
C ALA A 100 2.65 6.14 -23.42
N ILE A 101 3.53 5.45 -24.14
CA ILE A 101 3.46 5.35 -25.60
C ILE A 101 2.14 4.67 -26.02
N LEU A 102 1.78 3.57 -25.37
CA LEU A 102 0.52 2.88 -25.64
C LEU A 102 -0.68 3.80 -25.39
N ALA A 103 -0.69 4.52 -24.27
CA ALA A 103 -1.76 5.46 -23.92
C ALA A 103 -1.86 6.59 -24.96
N PHE A 104 -0.74 7.13 -25.42
CA PHE A 104 -0.72 8.17 -26.43
C PHE A 104 -1.34 7.72 -27.75
N PHE A 105 -0.99 6.54 -28.26
CA PHE A 105 -1.49 6.04 -29.53
C PHE A 105 -2.91 5.42 -29.42
N ALA A 106 -3.19 4.65 -28.37
CA ALA A 106 -4.45 3.93 -28.24
C ALA A 106 -5.59 4.82 -27.70
N LEU A 107 -5.29 5.72 -26.75
CA LEU A 107 -6.29 6.59 -26.12
C LEU A 107 -6.32 7.99 -26.75
N GLN A 108 -5.40 8.28 -27.69
CA GLN A 108 -5.28 9.59 -28.36
C GLN A 108 -5.25 10.77 -27.38
N GLN A 109 -4.63 10.57 -26.22
CA GLN A 109 -4.48 11.59 -25.18
C GLN A 109 -3.27 12.50 -25.46
N GLY A 110 -3.32 13.70 -24.88
CA GLY A 110 -2.13 14.57 -24.89
C GLY A 110 -0.93 13.93 -24.21
N ILE A 111 0.29 14.39 -24.55
CA ILE A 111 1.56 13.83 -24.02
C ILE A 111 1.57 13.81 -22.48
N ALA A 112 1.14 14.91 -21.84
CA ALA A 112 1.10 15.01 -20.38
C ALA A 112 0.22 13.93 -19.75
N SER A 113 -1.02 13.78 -20.24
CA SER A 113 -1.97 12.76 -19.76
C SER A 113 -1.44 11.34 -20.01
N SER A 114 -0.83 11.10 -21.19
CA SER A 114 -0.26 9.79 -21.54
C SER A 114 0.89 9.40 -20.60
N VAL A 115 1.75 10.34 -20.24
CA VAL A 115 2.84 10.12 -19.28
C VAL A 115 2.26 9.78 -17.91
N VAL A 116 1.28 10.54 -17.41
CA VAL A 116 0.63 10.27 -16.12
C VAL A 116 0.00 8.88 -16.12
N ILE A 117 -0.78 8.54 -17.15
CA ILE A 117 -1.43 7.22 -17.27
C ILE A 117 -0.37 6.10 -17.32
N GLY A 118 0.67 6.26 -18.13
CA GLY A 118 1.70 5.25 -18.28
C GLY A 118 2.45 4.96 -16.99
N PHE A 119 2.88 5.99 -16.27
CA PHE A 119 3.59 5.81 -15.01
C PHE A 119 2.66 5.37 -13.87
N ALA A 120 1.41 5.81 -13.83
CA ALA A 120 0.43 5.31 -12.86
C ALA A 120 0.16 3.81 -13.04
N LEU A 121 -0.01 3.35 -14.28
CA LEU A 121 -0.22 1.94 -14.60
C LEU A 121 1.05 1.08 -14.43
N ALA A 122 2.24 1.68 -14.40
CA ALA A 122 3.49 0.97 -14.13
C ALA A 122 3.66 0.59 -12.64
N LEU A 123 2.91 1.23 -11.74
CA LEU A 123 2.91 0.90 -10.33
C LEU A 123 2.08 -0.36 -10.08
N SER A 124 2.56 -1.21 -9.20
CA SER A 124 1.91 -2.46 -8.81
C SER A 124 1.37 -2.36 -7.38
N SER A 125 0.36 -3.17 -7.05
CA SER A 125 -0.14 -3.23 -5.67
C SER A 125 0.84 -3.99 -4.76
N THR A 126 1.48 -3.27 -3.86
CA THR A 126 2.43 -3.83 -2.88
C THR A 126 1.75 -4.85 -1.98
N SER A 127 0.58 -4.52 -1.43
CA SER A 127 -0.18 -5.40 -0.55
C SER A 127 -0.59 -6.70 -1.25
N PHE A 128 -1.07 -6.62 -2.49
CA PHE A 128 -1.48 -7.79 -3.27
C PHE A 128 -0.31 -8.76 -3.51
N VAL A 129 0.82 -8.24 -4.00
CA VAL A 129 1.99 -9.06 -4.33
C VAL A 129 2.61 -9.68 -3.08
N LEU A 130 2.74 -8.90 -1.99
CA LEU A 130 3.31 -9.42 -0.76
C LEU A 130 2.45 -10.50 -0.12
N GLN A 131 1.13 -10.32 -0.11
CA GLN A 131 0.20 -11.33 0.37
C GLN A 131 0.30 -12.62 -0.46
N MET A 132 0.38 -12.51 -1.80
CA MET A 132 0.55 -13.68 -2.66
C MET A 132 1.89 -14.41 -2.41
N LEU A 133 2.98 -13.66 -2.22
CA LEU A 133 4.29 -14.23 -1.90
C LEU A 133 4.31 -14.92 -0.53
N GLN A 134 3.61 -14.36 0.47
CA GLN A 134 3.43 -14.98 1.78
C GLN A 134 2.63 -16.28 1.69
N GLU A 135 1.52 -16.30 0.96
CA GLU A 135 0.71 -17.51 0.77
C GLU A 135 1.52 -18.65 0.13
N LYS A 136 2.40 -18.31 -0.80
CA LYS A 136 3.29 -19.29 -1.46
C LYS A 136 4.57 -19.60 -0.67
N GLN A 137 4.78 -18.94 0.47
CA GLN A 137 6.02 -19.02 1.26
C GLN A 137 7.29 -18.63 0.46
N GLU A 138 7.14 -17.77 -0.54
CA GLU A 138 8.19 -17.35 -1.47
C GLU A 138 8.81 -15.98 -1.15
N LEU A 139 8.38 -15.32 -0.07
CA LEU A 139 8.86 -13.98 0.31
C LEU A 139 10.38 -13.92 0.53
N SER A 140 10.98 -15.03 1.01
CA SER A 140 12.43 -15.15 1.23
C SER A 140 13.20 -15.69 0.02
N SER A 141 12.54 -16.15 -1.03
CA SER A 141 13.16 -16.64 -2.26
C SER A 141 13.87 -15.51 -3.02
N SER A 142 14.75 -15.85 -3.96
CA SER A 142 15.40 -14.87 -4.84
C SER A 142 14.37 -14.05 -5.62
N TYR A 143 13.35 -14.71 -6.14
CA TYR A 143 12.23 -14.09 -6.85
C TYR A 143 11.44 -13.13 -5.92
N GLY A 144 11.06 -13.59 -4.73
CA GLY A 144 10.32 -12.78 -3.77
C GLY A 144 11.09 -11.54 -3.32
N GLN A 145 12.41 -11.66 -3.13
CA GLN A 145 13.26 -10.52 -2.77
C GLN A 145 13.38 -9.50 -3.91
N GLN A 146 13.46 -9.95 -5.16
CA GLN A 146 13.48 -9.05 -6.33
C GLN A 146 12.14 -8.33 -6.49
N SER A 147 11.01 -9.06 -6.39
CA SER A 147 9.67 -8.48 -6.41
C SER A 147 9.50 -7.44 -5.31
N PHE A 148 9.88 -7.77 -4.09
CA PHE A 148 9.85 -6.84 -2.97
C PHE A 148 10.72 -5.59 -3.20
N SER A 149 11.91 -5.76 -3.82
CA SER A 149 12.79 -4.63 -4.16
C SER A 149 12.14 -3.67 -5.14
N ILE A 150 11.45 -4.20 -6.16
CA ILE A 150 10.71 -3.40 -7.15
C ILE A 150 9.56 -2.64 -6.47
N LEU A 151 8.76 -3.33 -5.68
CA LEU A 151 7.61 -2.73 -4.97
C LEU A 151 8.05 -1.60 -4.03
N LEU A 152 9.11 -1.81 -3.27
CA LEU A 152 9.63 -0.79 -2.38
C LEU A 152 10.14 0.45 -3.13
N PHE A 153 10.73 0.27 -4.31
CA PHE A 153 11.09 1.39 -5.15
C PHE A 153 9.85 2.12 -5.69
N GLN A 154 8.82 1.39 -6.10
CA GLN A 154 7.56 1.97 -6.59
C GLN A 154 6.89 2.83 -5.52
N ASP A 155 6.85 2.38 -4.27
CA ASP A 155 6.30 3.16 -3.15
C ASP A 155 7.07 4.47 -2.95
N ILE A 156 8.41 4.43 -3.06
CA ILE A 156 9.24 5.65 -3.01
C ILE A 156 9.00 6.56 -4.23
N ALA A 157 8.87 5.97 -5.42
CA ALA A 157 8.68 6.70 -6.67
C ALA A 157 7.27 7.29 -6.83
N ALA A 158 6.26 6.73 -6.16
CA ALA A 158 4.89 7.24 -6.20
C ALA A 158 4.80 8.69 -5.72
N ILE A 159 5.56 9.05 -4.68
CA ILE A 159 5.55 10.40 -4.10
C ILE A 159 5.94 11.47 -5.16
N PRO A 160 7.12 11.41 -5.80
CA PRO A 160 7.46 12.38 -6.84
C PRO A 160 6.56 12.29 -8.07
N LEU A 161 6.05 11.09 -8.43
CA LEU A 161 5.11 10.95 -9.54
C LEU A 161 3.81 11.71 -9.28
N ILE A 162 3.22 11.57 -8.10
CA ILE A 162 2.01 12.31 -7.71
C ILE A 162 2.28 13.83 -7.69
N ALA A 163 3.44 14.24 -7.19
CA ALA A 163 3.80 15.65 -7.09
C ALA A 163 4.00 16.33 -8.46
N ILE A 164 4.32 15.59 -9.52
CA ILE A 164 4.48 16.12 -10.88
C ILE A 164 3.11 16.31 -11.59
N ILE A 165 2.06 15.63 -11.17
CA ILE A 165 0.74 15.69 -11.83
C ILE A 165 0.20 17.12 -11.99
N PRO A 166 0.16 17.98 -10.94
CA PRO A 166 -0.34 19.34 -11.08
C PRO A 166 0.48 20.18 -12.07
N MET A 167 1.80 19.95 -12.13
CA MET A 167 2.68 20.65 -13.09
C MET A 167 2.38 20.24 -14.53
N LEU A 168 2.09 18.98 -14.78
CA LEU A 168 1.72 18.47 -16.11
C LEU A 168 0.30 18.90 -16.51
N ALA A 169 -0.58 19.09 -15.54
CA ALA A 169 -1.95 19.56 -15.78
C ALA A 169 -2.04 21.07 -16.13
N GLY A 170 -0.90 21.80 -16.14
CA GLY A 170 -0.89 23.25 -16.41
C GLY A 170 -1.55 24.07 -15.32
N ALA A 171 -1.77 23.50 -14.14
CA ALA A 171 -2.21 24.26 -12.99
C ALA A 171 -1.13 25.29 -12.68
N GLU A 172 -1.52 26.58 -12.63
CA GLU A 172 -0.61 27.63 -12.16
C GLU A 172 0.01 27.14 -10.86
N SER A 173 1.33 27.06 -10.85
CA SER A 173 2.08 26.61 -9.68
C SER A 173 1.78 27.56 -8.54
N THR A 174 0.72 27.28 -7.80
CA THR A 174 0.58 27.85 -6.47
C THR A 174 1.89 27.50 -5.75
N HIS A 175 2.46 28.47 -5.01
CA HIS A 175 3.76 28.41 -4.33
C HIS A 175 3.94 27.23 -3.35
N HIS A 176 3.11 26.18 -3.50
CA HIS A 176 3.08 25.00 -2.63
C HIS A 176 4.13 23.93 -2.99
N GLY A 177 4.76 23.97 -4.18
CA GLY A 177 5.66 22.90 -4.61
C GLY A 177 6.81 22.65 -3.62
N ILE A 178 7.64 23.67 -3.33
CA ILE A 178 8.80 23.49 -2.45
C ILE A 178 8.37 23.34 -0.99
N ALA A 179 7.36 24.11 -0.54
CA ALA A 179 6.83 24.00 0.81
C ALA A 179 6.19 22.64 1.07
N TYR A 180 5.45 22.09 0.11
CA TYR A 180 4.85 20.76 0.18
C TYR A 180 5.92 19.66 0.26
N PHE A 181 6.95 19.70 -0.61
CA PHE A 181 8.09 18.79 -0.53
C PHE A 181 8.85 18.91 0.80
N ALA A 182 9.05 20.13 1.28
CA ALA A 182 9.69 20.37 2.57
C ALA A 182 8.84 19.80 3.73
N ALA A 183 7.51 19.95 3.68
CA ALA A 183 6.60 19.37 4.66
C ALA A 183 6.65 17.84 4.67
N ILE A 184 6.63 17.20 3.50
CA ILE A 184 6.78 15.73 3.38
C ILE A 184 8.11 15.29 4.00
N ILE A 185 9.23 15.90 3.61
CA ILE A 185 10.55 15.56 4.13
C ILE A 185 10.62 15.80 5.66
N ALA A 186 10.04 16.90 6.14
CA ALA A 186 9.99 17.20 7.57
C ALA A 186 9.16 16.16 8.34
N THR A 187 8.02 15.74 7.80
CA THR A 187 7.16 14.71 8.40
C THR A 187 7.86 13.36 8.47
N PHE A 188 8.44 12.89 7.35
CA PHE A 188 9.20 11.63 7.35
C PHE A 188 10.41 11.69 8.28
N SER A 189 11.14 12.82 8.30
CA SER A 189 12.26 13.00 9.21
C SER A 189 11.81 13.04 10.67
N GLY A 190 10.70 13.71 10.95
CA GLY A 190 10.07 13.76 12.28
C GLY A 190 9.63 12.37 12.75
N LEU A 191 8.96 11.61 11.91
CA LEU A 191 8.56 10.22 12.20
C LEU A 191 9.77 9.31 12.44
N PHE A 192 10.83 9.47 11.64
CA PHE A 192 12.06 8.70 11.82
C PHE A 192 12.74 9.03 13.16
N LEU A 193 12.85 10.30 13.51
CA LEU A 193 13.41 10.74 14.79
C LEU A 193 12.53 10.28 15.96
N PHE A 194 11.22 10.43 15.85
CA PHE A 194 10.26 9.95 16.83
C PHE A 194 10.40 8.44 17.05
N SER A 195 10.44 7.65 15.96
CA SER A 195 10.63 6.21 16.03
C SER A 195 11.97 5.86 16.72
N ARG A 196 13.04 6.54 16.37
CA ARG A 196 14.38 6.23 16.91
C ARG A 196 14.55 6.60 18.38
N TYR A 197 14.04 7.76 18.79
CA TYR A 197 14.30 8.31 20.12
C TYR A 197 13.18 8.02 21.13
N LEU A 198 11.93 7.99 20.71
CA LEU A 198 10.79 7.82 21.60
C LEU A 198 10.30 6.36 21.65
N MET A 199 10.30 5.65 20.53
CA MET A 199 9.75 4.30 20.50
C MET A 199 10.61 3.28 21.27
N ARG A 200 11.94 3.38 21.18
CA ARG A 200 12.82 2.44 21.90
C ARG A 200 12.62 2.46 23.43
N PRO A 201 12.65 3.60 24.12
CA PRO A 201 12.40 3.63 25.56
C PRO A 201 10.94 3.24 25.89
N PHE A 202 9.98 3.62 25.05
CA PHE A 202 8.58 3.29 25.23
C PHE A 202 8.32 1.77 25.14
N PHE A 203 8.85 1.10 24.11
CA PHE A 203 8.78 -0.36 24.01
C PHE A 203 9.48 -1.07 25.18
N ARG A 204 10.62 -0.54 25.65
CA ARG A 204 11.29 -1.11 26.83
C ARG A 204 10.45 -0.95 28.11
N PHE A 205 9.74 0.18 28.25
CA PHE A 205 8.86 0.42 29.39
C PHE A 205 7.66 -0.55 29.36
N VAL A 206 7.01 -0.67 28.21
CA VAL A 206 5.87 -1.58 28.02
C VAL A 206 6.28 -3.06 28.14
N SER A 207 7.41 -3.45 27.57
CA SER A 207 7.90 -4.82 27.66
C SER A 207 8.22 -5.26 29.09
N LYS A 208 8.61 -4.34 29.96
CA LYS A 208 8.83 -4.63 31.38
C LYS A 208 7.55 -4.95 32.17
N SER A 209 6.39 -4.56 31.67
CA SER A 209 5.10 -4.85 32.32
C SER A 209 4.67 -6.32 32.20
N GLY A 210 5.33 -7.11 31.33
CA GLY A 210 5.03 -8.53 31.13
C GLY A 210 3.72 -8.82 30.36
N ALA A 211 2.95 -7.80 30.04
CA ALA A 211 1.67 -7.96 29.34
C ALA A 211 1.85 -7.94 27.82
N HIS A 212 1.74 -9.11 27.16
CA HIS A 212 1.85 -9.26 25.70
C HIS A 212 0.81 -8.41 24.95
N GLU A 213 -0.36 -8.22 25.54
CA GLU A 213 -1.47 -7.43 24.99
C GLU A 213 -1.10 -5.96 24.80
N LEU A 214 -0.27 -5.40 25.69
CA LEU A 214 0.18 -4.02 25.59
C LEU A 214 1.11 -3.80 24.38
N ILE A 215 1.87 -4.80 23.96
CA ILE A 215 2.75 -4.69 22.79
C ILE A 215 1.91 -4.52 21.52
N THR A 216 0.83 -5.30 21.40
CA THR A 216 -0.12 -5.18 20.29
C THR A 216 -0.85 -3.83 20.31
N ALA A 217 -1.30 -3.40 21.50
CA ALA A 217 -1.94 -2.09 21.65
C ALA A 217 -1.03 -0.92 21.30
N VAL A 218 0.27 -1.01 21.61
CA VAL A 218 1.27 -0.01 21.22
C VAL A 218 1.45 0.02 19.71
N GLY A 219 1.52 -1.16 19.07
CA GLY A 219 1.59 -1.25 17.61
C GLY A 219 0.39 -0.56 16.95
N LEU A 220 -0.82 -0.89 17.42
CA LEU A 220 -2.06 -0.27 16.97
C LEU A 220 -2.06 1.26 17.16
N PHE A 221 -1.66 1.72 18.34
CA PHE A 221 -1.59 3.16 18.65
C PHE A 221 -0.62 3.91 17.74
N ILE A 222 0.54 3.31 17.43
CA ILE A 222 1.53 3.91 16.52
C ILE A 222 0.94 4.03 15.12
N VAL A 223 0.35 2.95 14.61
CA VAL A 223 -0.24 2.94 13.26
C VAL A 223 -1.34 3.99 13.15
N LEU A 224 -2.31 3.97 14.04
CA LEU A 224 -3.40 4.95 14.03
C LEU A 224 -2.91 6.38 14.22
N GLY A 225 -1.91 6.59 15.08
CA GLY A 225 -1.30 7.90 15.29
C GLY A 225 -0.59 8.44 14.05
N VAL A 226 0.15 7.58 13.32
CA VAL A 226 0.81 7.98 12.08
C VAL A 226 -0.22 8.29 10.99
N VAL A 227 -1.25 7.45 10.82
CA VAL A 227 -2.33 7.70 9.87
C VAL A 227 -3.02 9.02 10.17
N SER A 228 -3.41 9.26 11.44
CA SER A 228 -4.07 10.52 11.82
C SER A 228 -3.21 11.77 11.59
N ILE A 229 -1.88 11.66 11.74
CA ILE A 229 -0.97 12.77 11.44
C ILE A 229 -0.90 13.01 9.93
N MET A 230 -0.89 11.94 9.12
CA MET A 230 -0.83 12.04 7.66
C MET A 230 -2.15 12.56 7.06
N ASP A 231 -3.27 12.28 7.68
CA ASP A 231 -4.61 12.74 7.25
C ASP A 231 -4.80 14.26 7.44
N VAL A 232 -4.09 14.85 8.40
CA VAL A 232 -4.13 16.30 8.70
C VAL A 232 -3.15 17.12 7.85
N LEU A 233 -2.18 16.48 7.18
CA LEU A 233 -1.12 17.12 6.38
C LEU A 233 -1.49 17.19 4.89
#